data_ae0a24ff6cb2be17ede7680336e8f827
#
_entry.id   ae0a24ff6cb2be17ede7680336e8f827
#
_cell.length_a   1.000
_cell.length_b   1.000
_cell.length_c   1.000
_cell.angle_alpha   90.00
_cell.angle_beta   90.00
_cell.angle_gamma   90.00
#
_symmetry.space_group_name_H-M   'P 1'
#
loop_
_entity.id
_entity.type
_entity.pdbx_description
1 polymer ?
#
loop_
_entity_poly.entity_id
_entity_poly.type
_entity_poly.pdbx_seq_one_letter_code
_entity_poly.pdbx_strand_id
1 'polypeptide(L)'
;MKNLKLHLIVLVLVVVSEIIGTKAINIGVGKIVFLPMMYALIMGVFTAPRFTKISSDKEIKTASGLLGITLMLLMSRYGTLVGPTLPKILAASPALILQEFGNIGTVLIGIPLAVFFGLKRESIGAAHSIAREPNVALIGERFGLDSAEGRGVMGVYICGTVIGTIFFGLMASIAAACLPFHPLALAMAAGVGSASMMTAAVGSLSAMYPQMADQLAAFGAASNMLSGLDGLYMSIWLALPLSEWLYKKCYRLKYGKNPEKSLVGALTGKEVKQSENEPEEGGE
;
A
#
# COMPACT_ATOMS: atom_id res chain seq x y z
N MET A 1 15.81 -10.68 26.23
CA MET A 1 14.44 -10.74 25.67
C MET A 1 13.69 -9.43 25.96
N LYS A 2 14.06 -8.34 25.26
CA LYS A 2 13.59 -6.97 25.60
C LYS A 2 12.11 -6.66 25.26
N ASN A 3 11.37 -7.56 24.60
CA ASN A 3 10.00 -7.27 24.12
C ASN A 3 9.05 -8.46 24.29
N LEU A 4 9.19 -9.23 25.38
CA LEU A 4 8.37 -10.42 25.62
C LEU A 4 6.87 -10.11 25.59
N LYS A 5 6.46 -8.99 26.21
CA LYS A 5 5.05 -8.55 26.23
C LYS A 5 4.49 -8.35 24.81
N LEU A 6 5.23 -7.66 23.91
CA LEU A 6 4.83 -7.48 22.52
C LEU A 6 4.65 -8.83 21.81
N HIS A 7 5.61 -9.74 21.96
CA HIS A 7 5.52 -11.07 21.32
C HIS A 7 4.34 -11.89 21.87
N LEU A 8 4.05 -11.78 23.16
CA LEU A 8 2.88 -12.43 23.74
C LEU A 8 1.58 -11.84 23.24
N ILE A 9 1.48 -10.51 23.11
CA ILE A 9 0.29 -9.86 22.53
C ILE A 9 0.08 -10.39 21.11
N VAL A 10 1.11 -10.35 20.25
CA VAL A 10 1.02 -10.82 18.87
C VAL A 10 0.65 -12.30 18.82
N LEU A 11 1.26 -13.13 19.65
CA LEU A 11 0.94 -14.57 19.72
C LEU A 11 -0.52 -14.79 20.08
N VAL A 12 -1.05 -14.12 21.08
CA VAL A 12 -2.46 -14.22 21.48
C VAL A 12 -3.38 -13.78 20.35
N LEU A 13 -3.07 -12.66 19.67
CA LEU A 13 -3.87 -12.20 18.53
C LEU A 13 -3.89 -13.22 17.40
N VAL A 14 -2.75 -13.81 17.07
CA VAL A 14 -2.65 -14.85 16.03
C VAL A 14 -3.43 -16.09 16.44
N VAL A 15 -3.22 -16.62 17.65
CA VAL A 15 -3.91 -17.83 18.14
C VAL A 15 -5.43 -17.63 18.15
N VAL A 16 -5.91 -16.49 18.65
CA VAL A 16 -7.36 -16.18 18.64
C VAL A 16 -7.89 -16.10 17.23
N SER A 17 -7.16 -15.48 16.31
CA SER A 17 -7.56 -15.37 14.91
C SER A 17 -7.62 -16.74 14.21
N GLU A 18 -6.66 -17.61 14.47
CA GLU A 18 -6.63 -18.98 13.92
C GLU A 18 -7.74 -19.86 14.51
N ILE A 19 -8.09 -19.68 15.78
CA ILE A 19 -9.25 -20.36 16.41
C ILE A 19 -10.56 -19.92 15.73
N ILE A 20 -10.73 -18.64 15.40
CA ILE A 20 -11.88 -18.14 14.64
C ILE A 20 -11.91 -18.79 13.25
N GLY A 21 -10.74 -18.97 12.65
CA GLY A 21 -10.55 -19.61 11.36
C GLY A 21 -11.11 -18.81 10.18
N THR A 22 -11.00 -19.38 8.99
CA THR A 22 -11.56 -18.80 7.78
C THR A 22 -13.08 -18.92 7.77
N LYS A 23 -13.79 -17.81 7.63
CA LYS A 23 -15.24 -17.78 7.46
C LYS A 23 -15.60 -17.31 6.06
N ALA A 24 -16.50 -18.01 5.40
CA ALA A 24 -17.03 -17.62 4.11
C ALA A 24 -18.54 -17.38 4.19
N ILE A 25 -18.98 -16.23 3.70
CA ILE A 25 -20.41 -15.87 3.62
C ILE A 25 -20.79 -15.88 2.14
N ASN A 26 -21.79 -16.67 1.79
CA ASN A 26 -22.34 -16.70 0.44
C ASN A 26 -23.23 -15.48 0.21
N ILE A 27 -22.95 -14.70 -0.81
CA ILE A 27 -23.73 -13.53 -1.22
C ILE A 27 -24.27 -13.79 -2.63
N GLY A 28 -25.24 -14.65 -2.78
CA GLY A 28 -25.94 -14.91 -4.05
C GLY A 28 -25.04 -15.08 -5.31
N VAL A 29 -24.24 -14.08 -5.61
CA VAL A 29 -23.36 -14.02 -6.78
C VAL A 29 -21.95 -14.59 -6.49
N GLY A 30 -21.57 -14.77 -5.20
CA GLY A 30 -20.22 -15.23 -4.85
C GLY A 30 -20.05 -15.44 -3.35
N LYS A 31 -18.79 -15.64 -2.93
CA LYS A 31 -18.42 -15.83 -1.52
C LYS A 31 -17.56 -14.67 -1.06
N ILE A 32 -17.88 -14.07 0.07
CA ILE A 32 -16.96 -13.19 0.79
C ILE A 32 -16.19 -14.03 1.80
N VAL A 33 -14.87 -13.98 1.73
CA VAL A 33 -13.98 -14.77 2.57
C VAL A 33 -13.31 -13.87 3.61
N PHE A 34 -13.50 -14.19 4.88
CA PHE A 34 -12.86 -13.54 6.02
C PHE A 34 -11.72 -14.45 6.50
N LEU A 35 -10.50 -13.95 6.41
CA LEU A 35 -9.29 -14.67 6.77
C LEU A 35 -8.86 -14.38 8.21
N PRO A 36 -8.14 -15.30 8.89
CA PRO A 36 -7.60 -15.09 10.23
C PRO A 36 -6.79 -13.81 10.35
N MET A 37 -5.98 -13.47 9.35
CA MET A 37 -5.18 -12.24 9.37
C MET A 37 -6.02 -10.96 9.43
N MET A 38 -7.24 -10.95 8.89
CA MET A 38 -8.15 -9.79 8.99
C MET A 38 -8.61 -9.57 10.43
N TYR A 39 -8.92 -10.65 11.15
CA TYR A 39 -9.27 -10.57 12.57
C TYR A 39 -8.08 -10.11 13.41
N ALA A 40 -6.90 -10.70 13.17
CA ALA A 40 -5.67 -10.31 13.86
C ALA A 40 -5.37 -8.81 13.67
N LEU A 41 -5.56 -8.29 12.47
CA LEU A 41 -5.35 -6.89 12.12
C LEU A 41 -6.34 -5.97 12.85
N ILE A 42 -7.63 -6.30 12.82
CA ILE A 42 -8.68 -5.55 13.52
C ILE A 42 -8.42 -5.54 15.02
N MET A 43 -8.20 -6.71 15.62
CA MET A 43 -7.88 -6.84 17.04
C MET A 43 -6.60 -6.09 17.40
N GLY A 44 -5.57 -6.13 16.53
CA GLY A 44 -4.32 -5.39 16.70
C GLY A 44 -4.54 -3.89 16.85
N VAL A 45 -5.41 -3.30 16.03
CA VAL A 45 -5.80 -1.88 16.15
C VAL A 45 -6.41 -1.59 17.52
N PHE A 46 -7.27 -2.48 18.03
CA PHE A 46 -7.88 -2.31 19.34
C PHE A 46 -6.89 -2.42 20.50
N THR A 47 -5.72 -3.05 20.32
CA THR A 47 -4.66 -3.07 21.37
C THR A 47 -3.97 -1.72 21.54
N ALA A 48 -4.14 -0.78 20.61
CA ALA A 48 -3.48 0.52 20.63
C ALA A 48 -3.82 1.33 21.91
N PRO A 49 -2.91 2.23 22.37
CA PRO A 49 -3.12 3.03 23.59
C PRO A 49 -4.39 3.88 23.58
N ARG A 50 -4.86 4.23 22.40
CA ARG A 50 -6.08 5.05 22.22
C ARG A 50 -7.37 4.28 22.58
N PHE A 51 -7.37 2.94 22.46
CA PHE A 51 -8.56 2.11 22.68
C PHE A 51 -8.49 1.36 24.03
N THR A 52 -7.62 0.35 24.12
CA THR A 52 -7.57 -0.53 25.30
C THR A 52 -6.33 -0.37 26.15
N LYS A 53 -5.35 0.40 25.69
CA LYS A 53 -4.04 0.60 26.38
C LYS A 53 -3.27 -0.70 26.68
N ILE A 54 -3.60 -1.79 25.98
CA ILE A 54 -2.88 -3.07 26.13
C ILE A 54 -1.45 -2.91 25.61
N SER A 55 -1.26 -2.25 24.47
CA SER A 55 0.03 -1.88 23.90
C SER A 55 0.38 -0.44 24.28
N SER A 56 1.64 -0.18 24.58
CA SER A 56 2.18 1.17 24.76
C SER A 56 2.78 1.71 23.46
N ASP A 57 2.98 3.04 23.35
CA ASP A 57 3.63 3.66 22.20
C ASP A 57 5.04 3.10 21.95
N LYS A 58 5.74 2.71 23.02
CA LYS A 58 7.05 2.06 22.92
C LYS A 58 6.96 0.69 22.26
N GLU A 59 5.93 -0.09 22.56
CA GLU A 59 5.70 -1.40 21.96
C GLU A 59 5.29 -1.28 20.50
N ILE A 60 4.46 -0.29 20.15
CA ILE A 60 4.08 0.03 18.76
C ILE A 60 5.32 0.41 17.94
N LYS A 61 6.16 1.30 18.47
CA LYS A 61 7.41 1.69 17.80
C LYS A 61 8.36 0.50 17.61
N THR A 62 8.43 -0.39 18.57
CA THR A 62 9.21 -1.64 18.47
C THR A 62 8.62 -2.57 17.42
N ALA A 63 7.30 -2.75 17.39
CA ALA A 63 6.61 -3.56 16.38
C ALA A 63 6.88 -3.04 14.96
N SER A 64 6.83 -1.73 14.76
CA SER A 64 7.18 -1.09 13.48
C SER A 64 8.61 -1.42 13.05
N GLY A 65 9.59 -1.43 13.98
CA GLY A 65 10.96 -1.82 13.67
C GLY A 65 11.14 -3.30 13.29
N LEU A 66 10.22 -4.18 13.72
CA LEU A 66 10.25 -5.61 13.37
C LEU A 66 9.54 -5.94 12.05
N LEU A 67 8.83 -4.99 11.48
CA LEU A 67 8.03 -5.20 10.26
C LEU A 67 8.88 -5.72 9.10
N GLY A 68 10.07 -5.15 8.89
CA GLY A 68 10.98 -5.57 7.82
C GLY A 68 11.39 -7.04 7.93
N ILE A 69 11.71 -7.50 9.14
CA ILE A 69 12.10 -8.90 9.39
C ILE A 69 10.92 -9.83 9.11
N THR A 70 9.72 -9.50 9.56
CA THR A 70 8.53 -10.32 9.32
C THR A 70 8.17 -10.39 7.83
N LEU A 71 8.34 -9.29 7.08
CA LEU A 71 8.17 -9.26 5.63
C LEU A 71 9.21 -10.13 4.92
N MET A 72 10.48 -10.13 5.35
CA MET A 72 11.50 -11.02 4.79
C MET A 72 11.15 -12.49 4.99
N LEU A 73 10.64 -12.87 6.16
CA LEU A 73 10.19 -14.25 6.42
C LEU A 73 9.01 -14.63 5.53
N LEU A 74 8.04 -13.72 5.34
CA LEU A 74 6.93 -13.93 4.44
C LEU A 74 7.40 -14.13 2.99
N MET A 75 8.31 -13.29 2.51
CA MET A 75 8.87 -13.39 1.16
C MET A 75 9.70 -14.68 0.97
N SER A 76 10.45 -15.10 1.98
CA SER A 76 11.17 -16.38 1.96
C SER A 76 10.23 -17.57 1.78
N ARG A 77 9.10 -17.57 2.49
CA ARG A 77 8.06 -18.59 2.31
C ARG A 77 7.48 -18.57 0.88
N TYR A 78 7.16 -17.40 0.35
CA TYR A 78 6.67 -17.30 -1.03
C TYR A 78 7.70 -17.76 -2.05
N GLY A 79 9.00 -17.53 -1.80
CA GLY A 79 10.07 -18.04 -2.64
C GLY A 79 10.04 -19.55 -2.83
N THR A 80 9.64 -20.31 -1.80
CA THR A 80 9.50 -21.77 -1.91
C THR A 80 8.37 -22.19 -2.83
N LEU A 81 7.35 -21.38 -3.02
CA LEU A 81 6.24 -21.62 -3.94
C LEU A 81 6.53 -21.14 -5.37
N VAL A 82 7.27 -20.03 -5.48
CA VAL A 82 7.69 -19.46 -6.78
C VAL A 82 8.61 -20.42 -7.53
N GLY A 83 9.58 -21.04 -6.84
CA GLY A 83 10.55 -21.94 -7.45
C GLY A 83 9.92 -23.05 -8.32
N PRO A 84 9.09 -23.92 -7.79
CA PRO A 84 8.41 -24.98 -8.56
C PRO A 84 7.50 -24.45 -9.67
N THR A 85 6.96 -23.24 -9.51
CA THR A 85 6.01 -22.61 -10.45
C THR A 85 6.72 -21.74 -11.49
N LEU A 86 8.04 -21.55 -11.39
CA LEU A 86 8.83 -20.66 -12.22
C LEU A 86 8.61 -20.85 -13.73
N PRO A 87 8.57 -22.05 -14.32
CA PRO A 87 8.30 -22.20 -15.76
C PRO A 87 6.97 -21.59 -16.20
N LYS A 88 5.93 -21.72 -15.38
CA LYS A 88 4.60 -21.12 -15.66
C LYS A 88 4.64 -19.59 -15.53
N ILE A 89 5.36 -19.09 -14.54
CA ILE A 89 5.56 -17.65 -14.31
C ILE A 89 6.31 -17.02 -15.49
N LEU A 90 7.37 -17.68 -15.97
CA LEU A 90 8.13 -17.23 -17.13
C LEU A 90 7.28 -17.23 -18.40
N ALA A 91 6.43 -18.23 -18.60
CA ALA A 91 5.49 -18.24 -19.71
C ALA A 91 4.46 -17.11 -19.63
N ALA A 92 4.11 -16.66 -18.43
CA ALA A 92 3.22 -15.52 -18.19
C ALA A 92 3.94 -14.15 -18.11
N SER A 93 5.25 -14.11 -18.38
CA SER A 93 6.06 -12.88 -18.26
C SER A 93 5.50 -11.66 -19.02
N PRO A 94 4.91 -11.78 -20.23
CA PRO A 94 4.28 -10.64 -20.87
C PRO A 94 3.15 -10.03 -20.05
N ALA A 95 2.33 -10.86 -19.40
CA ALA A 95 1.24 -10.40 -18.52
C ALA A 95 1.79 -9.74 -17.25
N LEU A 96 2.86 -10.29 -16.67
CA LEU A 96 3.54 -9.71 -15.52
C LEU A 96 4.16 -8.34 -15.83
N ILE A 97 4.75 -8.15 -16.99
CA ILE A 97 5.29 -6.85 -17.41
C ILE A 97 4.14 -5.86 -17.67
N LEU A 98 3.07 -6.31 -18.34
CA LEU A 98 1.92 -5.45 -18.65
C LEU A 98 1.22 -4.94 -17.37
N GLN A 99 1.14 -5.74 -16.33
CA GLN A 99 0.49 -5.34 -15.08
C GLN A 99 1.22 -4.20 -14.37
N GLU A 100 2.55 -4.05 -14.54
CA GLU A 100 3.31 -2.96 -13.94
C GLU A 100 2.82 -1.59 -14.44
N PHE A 101 2.30 -1.51 -15.66
CA PHE A 101 1.60 -0.32 -16.12
C PHE A 101 0.32 -0.02 -15.34
N GLY A 102 -0.26 -1.03 -14.67
CA GLY A 102 -1.38 -0.85 -13.73
C GLY A 102 -1.01 0.02 -12.52
N ASN A 103 0.25 0.07 -12.13
CA ASN A 103 0.76 0.95 -11.09
C ASN A 103 0.48 2.43 -11.40
N ILE A 104 0.53 2.82 -12.66
CA ILE A 104 0.22 4.18 -13.13
C ILE A 104 -1.26 4.51 -12.92
N GLY A 105 -2.13 3.51 -12.91
CA GLY A 105 -3.56 3.67 -12.67
C GLY A 105 -3.87 4.35 -11.34
N THR A 106 -3.06 4.13 -10.31
CA THR A 106 -3.21 4.80 -9.00
C THR A 106 -3.05 6.30 -9.13
N VAL A 107 -2.11 6.77 -9.96
CA VAL A 107 -1.88 8.19 -10.24
C VAL A 107 -3.01 8.75 -11.10
N LEU A 108 -3.35 8.06 -12.20
CA LEU A 108 -4.35 8.52 -13.17
C LEU A 108 -5.75 8.65 -12.57
N ILE A 109 -6.13 7.76 -11.68
CA ILE A 109 -7.45 7.74 -11.03
C ILE A 109 -7.40 8.44 -9.68
N GLY A 110 -6.36 8.18 -8.89
CA GLY A 110 -6.24 8.67 -7.52
C GLY A 110 -6.13 10.18 -7.43
N ILE A 111 -5.34 10.84 -8.28
CA ILE A 111 -5.17 12.29 -8.24
C ILE A 111 -6.46 13.04 -8.59
N PRO A 112 -7.15 12.74 -9.71
CA PRO A 112 -8.43 13.39 -10.00
C PRO A 112 -9.45 13.23 -8.88
N LEU A 113 -9.61 12.02 -8.34
CA LEU A 113 -10.52 11.75 -7.23
C LEU A 113 -10.10 12.52 -5.96
N ALA A 114 -8.84 12.48 -5.58
CA ALA A 114 -8.35 13.17 -4.40
C ALA A 114 -8.55 14.70 -4.51
N VAL A 115 -8.25 15.29 -5.66
CA VAL A 115 -8.50 16.71 -5.93
C VAL A 115 -10.00 17.00 -5.91
N PHE A 116 -10.82 16.13 -6.49
CA PHE A 116 -12.29 16.27 -6.46
C PHE A 116 -12.81 16.28 -5.02
N PHE A 117 -12.29 15.44 -4.12
CA PHE A 117 -12.64 15.44 -2.70
C PHE A 117 -12.01 16.57 -1.90
N GLY A 118 -11.24 17.45 -2.53
CA GLY A 118 -10.71 18.67 -1.88
C GLY A 118 -9.29 18.55 -1.35
N LEU A 119 -8.61 17.42 -1.55
CA LEU A 119 -7.18 17.32 -1.26
C LEU A 119 -6.43 18.22 -2.23
N LYS A 120 -5.40 18.86 -1.69
CA LYS A 120 -4.49 19.70 -2.48
C LYS A 120 -3.25 18.88 -2.82
N ARG A 121 -2.09 19.38 -2.46
CA ARG A 121 -0.81 18.70 -2.74
C ARG A 121 -0.67 17.34 -2.03
N GLU A 122 -1.45 17.10 -0.98
CA GLU A 122 -1.57 15.78 -0.36
C GLU A 122 -1.94 14.68 -1.36
N SER A 123 -2.67 15.02 -2.43
CA SER A 123 -3.05 14.09 -3.49
C SER A 123 -1.85 13.48 -4.21
N ILE A 124 -0.75 14.24 -4.36
CA ILE A 124 0.48 13.77 -5.00
C ILE A 124 1.13 12.66 -4.16
N GLY A 125 1.30 12.91 -2.86
CA GLY A 125 1.83 11.89 -1.96
C GLY A 125 0.91 10.68 -1.81
N ALA A 126 -0.39 10.91 -1.71
CA ALA A 126 -1.39 9.85 -1.60
C ALA A 126 -1.42 8.92 -2.82
N ALA A 127 -1.16 9.42 -4.03
CA ALA A 127 -1.08 8.63 -5.24
C ALA A 127 0.22 7.79 -5.33
N HIS A 128 1.23 8.06 -4.51
CA HIS A 128 2.51 7.35 -4.47
C HIS A 128 2.50 6.21 -3.44
N SER A 129 1.53 5.32 -3.52
CA SER A 129 1.46 4.12 -2.68
C SER A 129 1.94 2.84 -3.38
N ILE A 130 2.47 2.95 -4.59
CA ILE A 130 2.85 1.86 -5.49
C ILE A 130 3.84 0.89 -4.83
N ALA A 131 5.02 1.37 -4.48
CA ALA A 131 6.07 0.58 -3.84
C ALA A 131 6.16 0.87 -2.32
N ARG A 132 5.09 1.33 -1.71
CA ARG A 132 4.89 1.61 -0.27
C ARG A 132 6.09 2.22 0.46
N GLU A 133 6.91 1.40 1.17
CA GLU A 133 8.05 1.87 1.95
C GLU A 133 9.05 2.68 1.11
N PRO A 134 9.51 2.21 -0.07
CA PRO A 134 10.35 3.02 -0.95
C PRO A 134 9.70 4.32 -1.40
N ASN A 135 8.38 4.34 -1.62
CA ASN A 135 7.69 5.56 -2.02
C ASN A 135 7.47 6.53 -0.86
N VAL A 136 7.29 6.05 0.37
CA VAL A 136 7.32 6.90 1.57
C VAL A 136 8.67 7.57 1.69
N ALA A 137 9.77 6.82 1.50
CA ALA A 137 11.12 7.37 1.51
C ALA A 137 11.32 8.40 0.39
N LEU A 138 10.93 8.07 -0.85
CA LEU A 138 11.03 8.97 -2.01
C LEU A 138 10.30 10.30 -1.77
N ILE A 139 9.06 10.26 -1.31
CA ILE A 139 8.29 11.47 -1.02
C ILE A 139 8.89 12.23 0.15
N GLY A 140 9.37 11.50 1.19
CA GLY A 140 10.04 12.08 2.33
C GLY A 140 11.34 12.82 1.96
N GLU A 141 12.15 12.24 1.08
CA GLU A 141 13.38 12.87 0.57
C GLU A 141 13.09 14.05 -0.37
N ARG A 142 12.05 13.93 -1.20
CA ARG A 142 11.74 14.92 -2.21
C ARG A 142 11.04 16.15 -1.67
N PHE A 143 10.12 15.97 -0.74
CA PHE A 143 9.21 17.03 -0.24
C PHE A 143 9.28 17.20 1.28
N GLY A 144 9.83 16.25 2.02
CA GLY A 144 9.78 16.19 3.47
C GLY A 144 8.51 15.48 3.99
N LEU A 145 8.63 14.70 5.06
CA LEU A 145 7.48 13.98 5.63
C LEU A 145 6.44 14.90 6.28
N ASP A 146 6.86 16.08 6.74
CA ASP A 146 5.97 17.10 7.32
C ASP A 146 5.26 17.95 6.27
N SER A 147 5.62 17.81 4.99
CA SER A 147 4.97 18.50 3.86
C SER A 147 3.53 18.00 3.64
N ALA A 148 2.79 18.69 2.78
CA ALA A 148 1.49 18.22 2.34
C ALA A 148 1.58 16.85 1.64
N GLU A 149 2.57 16.68 0.76
CA GLU A 149 2.85 15.42 0.07
C GLU A 149 3.24 14.31 1.05
N GLY A 150 4.09 14.65 2.04
CA GLY A 150 4.48 13.71 3.10
C GLY A 150 3.29 13.22 3.92
N ARG A 151 2.41 14.13 4.34
CA ARG A 151 1.15 13.76 5.03
C ARG A 151 0.26 12.89 4.15
N GLY A 152 0.20 13.17 2.84
CA GLY A 152 -0.57 12.39 1.88
C GLY A 152 -0.09 10.94 1.79
N VAL A 153 1.22 10.72 1.57
CA VAL A 153 1.78 9.36 1.46
C VAL A 153 1.68 8.60 2.79
N MET A 154 1.93 9.26 3.92
CA MET A 154 1.82 8.64 5.25
C MET A 154 0.38 8.27 5.58
N GLY A 155 -0.58 9.13 5.26
CA GLY A 155 -2.01 8.84 5.46
C GLY A 155 -2.46 7.60 4.71
N VAL A 156 -2.11 7.50 3.42
CA VAL A 156 -2.45 6.32 2.61
C VAL A 156 -1.66 5.09 3.07
N TYR A 157 -0.40 5.24 3.46
CA TYR A 157 0.40 4.13 3.99
C TYR A 157 -0.24 3.51 5.24
N ILE A 158 -0.64 4.33 6.20
CA ILE A 158 -1.24 3.87 7.47
C ILE A 158 -2.65 3.30 7.21
N CYS A 159 -3.54 4.07 6.59
CA CYS A 159 -4.90 3.62 6.32
C CYS A 159 -4.93 2.42 5.38
N GLY A 160 -4.08 2.42 4.36
CA GLY A 160 -3.98 1.34 3.39
C GLY A 160 -3.49 0.02 4.00
N THR A 161 -2.66 0.07 5.05
CA THR A 161 -2.21 -1.16 5.72
C THR A 161 -3.38 -1.87 6.40
N VAL A 162 -4.26 -1.15 7.05
CA VAL A 162 -5.40 -1.71 7.79
C VAL A 162 -6.60 -1.93 6.88
N ILE A 163 -7.14 -0.85 6.34
CA ILE A 163 -8.39 -0.87 5.55
C ILE A 163 -8.16 -1.56 4.21
N GLY A 164 -7.02 -1.27 3.56
CA GLY A 164 -6.68 -1.85 2.27
C GLY A 164 -6.53 -3.37 2.31
N THR A 165 -5.93 -3.93 3.35
CA THR A 165 -5.79 -5.39 3.48
C THR A 165 -7.15 -6.08 3.55
N ILE A 166 -8.09 -5.53 4.33
CA ILE A 166 -9.46 -6.06 4.42
C ILE A 166 -10.16 -5.88 3.06
N PHE A 167 -10.08 -4.68 2.49
CA PHE A 167 -10.73 -4.34 1.23
C PHE A 167 -10.24 -5.23 0.08
N PHE A 168 -8.94 -5.45 -0.06
CA PHE A 168 -8.39 -6.29 -1.15
C PHE A 168 -8.76 -7.76 -0.98
N GLY A 169 -8.81 -8.27 0.25
CA GLY A 169 -9.30 -9.63 0.49
C GLY A 169 -10.76 -9.83 0.07
N LEU A 170 -11.62 -8.86 0.38
CA LEU A 170 -13.02 -8.88 -0.04
C LEU A 170 -13.17 -8.65 -1.54
N MET A 171 -12.45 -7.67 -2.10
CA MET A 171 -12.47 -7.34 -3.51
C MET A 171 -12.03 -8.52 -4.39
N ALA A 172 -11.00 -9.26 -3.98
CA ALA A 172 -10.55 -10.45 -4.71
C ALA A 172 -11.65 -11.50 -4.82
N SER A 173 -12.38 -11.74 -3.73
CA SER A 173 -13.52 -12.68 -3.74
C SER A 173 -14.64 -12.21 -4.65
N ILE A 174 -15.00 -10.94 -4.58
CA ILE A 174 -16.06 -10.34 -5.41
C ILE A 174 -15.64 -10.35 -6.89
N ALA A 175 -14.40 -9.96 -7.19
CA ALA A 175 -13.89 -9.97 -8.56
C ALA A 175 -13.88 -11.38 -9.17
N ALA A 176 -13.46 -12.38 -8.39
CA ALA A 176 -13.48 -13.78 -8.83
C ALA A 176 -14.89 -14.33 -9.07
N ALA A 177 -15.89 -13.83 -8.35
CA ALA A 177 -17.28 -14.23 -8.51
C ALA A 177 -18.01 -13.51 -9.63
N CYS A 178 -17.73 -12.20 -9.84
CA CYS A 178 -18.52 -11.34 -10.72
C CYS A 178 -17.85 -11.05 -12.05
N LEU A 179 -16.54 -11.19 -12.17
CA LEU A 179 -15.79 -10.83 -13.38
C LEU A 179 -15.23 -12.07 -14.06
N PRO A 180 -15.19 -12.10 -15.40
CA PRO A 180 -14.74 -13.24 -16.18
C PRO A 180 -13.21 -13.31 -16.26
N PHE A 181 -12.52 -13.03 -15.15
CA PHE A 181 -11.06 -13.09 -15.08
C PHE A 181 -10.57 -14.45 -14.61
N HIS A 182 -9.47 -14.91 -15.20
CA HIS A 182 -8.83 -16.13 -14.73
C HIS A 182 -8.24 -15.91 -13.31
N PRO A 183 -8.36 -16.87 -12.38
CA PRO A 183 -7.90 -16.71 -11.00
C PRO A 183 -6.42 -16.30 -10.88
N LEU A 184 -5.55 -16.82 -11.77
CA LEU A 184 -4.13 -16.41 -11.79
C LEU A 184 -3.92 -14.95 -12.19
N ALA A 185 -4.77 -14.41 -13.07
CA ALA A 185 -4.71 -12.99 -13.43
C ALA A 185 -5.11 -12.10 -12.24
N LEU A 186 -6.11 -12.52 -11.46
CA LEU A 186 -6.50 -11.83 -10.23
C LEU A 186 -5.39 -11.91 -9.17
N ALA A 187 -4.70 -13.06 -9.06
CA ALA A 187 -3.57 -13.21 -8.15
C ALA A 187 -2.38 -12.31 -8.56
N MET A 188 -2.08 -12.22 -9.86
CA MET A 188 -1.08 -11.26 -10.37
C MET A 188 -1.48 -9.82 -10.08
N ALA A 189 -2.72 -9.44 -10.36
CA ALA A 189 -3.22 -8.09 -10.06
C ALA A 189 -3.13 -7.75 -8.56
N ALA A 190 -3.38 -8.71 -7.68
CA ALA A 190 -3.22 -8.55 -6.24
C ALA A 190 -1.76 -8.28 -5.83
N GLY A 191 -0.80 -8.79 -6.59
CA GLY A 191 0.63 -8.61 -6.32
C GLY A 191 1.13 -7.17 -6.50
N VAL A 192 0.44 -6.37 -7.30
CA VAL A 192 0.75 -4.93 -7.49
C VAL A 192 0.60 -4.13 -6.18
N GLY A 193 -0.20 -4.61 -5.25
CA GLY A 193 -0.36 -4.00 -3.91
C GLY A 193 0.80 -4.28 -2.96
N SER A 194 0.57 -4.01 -1.68
CA SER A 194 1.52 -4.42 -0.64
C SER A 194 1.46 -5.92 -0.39
N ALA A 195 2.53 -6.47 0.19
CA ALA A 195 2.60 -7.88 0.56
C ALA A 195 1.41 -8.31 1.46
N SER A 196 0.95 -7.46 2.38
CA SER A 196 -0.22 -7.76 3.22
C SER A 196 -1.53 -7.77 2.43
N MET A 197 -1.73 -6.81 1.52
CA MET A 197 -2.91 -6.78 0.64
C MET A 197 -2.90 -7.97 -0.33
N MET A 198 -1.77 -8.27 -0.93
CA MET A 198 -1.57 -9.43 -1.79
C MET A 198 -1.89 -10.72 -1.03
N THR A 199 -1.36 -10.89 0.17
CA THR A 199 -1.61 -12.09 0.99
C THR A 199 -3.10 -12.26 1.31
N ALA A 200 -3.81 -11.17 1.64
CA ALA A 200 -5.24 -11.22 1.89
C ALA A 200 -6.04 -11.59 0.63
N ALA A 201 -5.72 -10.97 -0.50
CA ALA A 201 -6.40 -11.24 -1.77
C ALA A 201 -6.14 -12.67 -2.26
N VAL A 202 -4.87 -13.10 -2.26
CA VAL A 202 -4.48 -14.47 -2.65
C VAL A 202 -5.08 -15.51 -1.70
N GLY A 203 -5.11 -15.22 -0.39
CA GLY A 203 -5.76 -16.10 0.58
C GLY A 203 -7.25 -16.29 0.29
N SER A 204 -7.95 -15.21 -0.05
CA SER A 204 -9.36 -15.26 -0.45
C SER A 204 -9.56 -16.05 -1.75
N LEU A 205 -8.70 -15.84 -2.75
CA LEU A 205 -8.74 -16.62 -4.00
C LEU A 205 -8.43 -18.10 -3.75
N SER A 206 -7.45 -18.42 -2.90
CA SER A 206 -7.09 -19.79 -2.55
C SER A 206 -8.21 -20.53 -1.81
N ALA A 207 -8.98 -19.82 -0.99
CA ALA A 207 -10.17 -20.39 -0.36
C ALA A 207 -11.32 -20.68 -1.36
N MET A 208 -11.38 -19.91 -2.47
CA MET A 208 -12.34 -20.15 -3.55
C MET A 208 -11.86 -21.24 -4.53
N TYR A 209 -10.57 -21.33 -4.76
CA TYR A 209 -9.91 -22.26 -5.70
C TYR A 209 -8.81 -23.08 -5.01
N PRO A 210 -9.15 -23.99 -4.08
CA PRO A 210 -8.16 -24.73 -3.28
C PRO A 210 -7.16 -25.54 -4.12
N GLN A 211 -7.61 -26.07 -5.27
CA GLN A 211 -6.78 -26.83 -6.20
C GLN A 211 -5.68 -26.01 -6.88
N MET A 212 -5.77 -24.69 -6.83
CA MET A 212 -4.80 -23.75 -7.42
C MET A 212 -4.06 -22.91 -6.37
N ALA A 213 -4.24 -23.19 -5.08
CA ALA A 213 -3.77 -22.36 -3.98
C ALA A 213 -2.26 -22.02 -4.09
N ASP A 214 -1.42 -23.02 -4.34
CA ASP A 214 0.03 -22.81 -4.48
C ASP A 214 0.40 -21.97 -5.71
N GLN A 215 -0.33 -22.16 -6.82
CA GLN A 215 -0.12 -21.36 -8.03
C GLN A 215 -0.56 -19.94 -7.82
N LEU A 216 -1.70 -19.69 -7.19
CA LEU A 216 -2.19 -18.34 -6.85
C LEU A 216 -1.20 -17.62 -5.96
N ALA A 217 -0.67 -18.30 -4.94
CA ALA A 217 0.35 -17.75 -4.06
C ALA A 217 1.65 -17.45 -4.80
N ALA A 218 2.10 -18.33 -5.69
CA ALA A 218 3.32 -18.14 -6.48
C ALA A 218 3.19 -16.98 -7.47
N PHE A 219 2.08 -16.87 -8.19
CA PHE A 219 1.84 -15.78 -9.14
C PHE A 219 1.67 -14.42 -8.44
N GLY A 220 0.94 -14.38 -7.34
CA GLY A 220 0.82 -13.17 -6.53
C GLY A 220 2.16 -12.70 -5.99
N ALA A 221 2.96 -13.64 -5.45
CA ALA A 221 4.30 -13.35 -4.93
C ALA A 221 5.27 -12.89 -6.02
N ALA A 222 5.28 -13.54 -7.18
CA ALA A 222 6.13 -13.14 -8.30
C ALA A 222 5.80 -11.72 -8.78
N SER A 223 4.51 -11.40 -8.88
CA SER A 223 4.05 -10.04 -9.19
C SER A 223 4.47 -9.04 -8.12
N ASN A 224 4.31 -9.36 -6.86
CA ASN A 224 4.67 -8.47 -5.76
C ASN A 224 6.18 -8.19 -5.69
N MET A 225 7.01 -9.22 -5.98
CA MET A 225 8.46 -9.05 -6.09
C MET A 225 8.84 -8.15 -7.26
N LEU A 226 8.20 -8.30 -8.41
CA LEU A 226 8.46 -7.46 -9.59
C LEU A 226 8.10 -6.00 -9.30
N SER A 227 6.88 -5.75 -8.83
CA SER A 227 6.45 -4.40 -8.44
C SER A 227 7.30 -3.78 -7.32
N GLY A 228 7.89 -4.60 -6.44
CA GLY A 228 8.83 -4.14 -5.42
C GLY A 228 10.18 -3.72 -6.00
N LEU A 229 10.63 -4.34 -7.10
CA LEU A 229 11.90 -4.04 -7.75
C LEU A 229 11.81 -2.81 -8.67
N ASP A 230 10.79 -2.75 -9.51
CA ASP A 230 10.68 -1.69 -10.53
C ASP A 230 9.84 -0.50 -10.08
N GLY A 231 8.95 -0.70 -9.09
CA GLY A 231 8.00 0.32 -8.64
C GLY A 231 8.63 1.63 -8.17
N LEU A 232 9.84 1.58 -7.59
CA LEU A 232 10.57 2.80 -7.22
C LEU A 232 11.02 3.56 -8.46
N TYR A 233 11.55 2.88 -9.46
CA TYR A 233 11.99 3.50 -10.72
C TYR A 233 10.81 4.07 -11.50
N MET A 234 9.71 3.31 -11.59
CA MET A 234 8.46 3.79 -12.17
C MET A 234 7.93 5.02 -11.43
N SER A 235 8.08 5.07 -10.12
CA SER A 235 7.67 6.23 -9.31
C SER A 235 8.52 7.46 -9.62
N ILE A 236 9.84 7.32 -9.69
CA ILE A 236 10.77 8.45 -9.93
C ILE A 236 10.61 9.01 -11.34
N TRP A 237 10.61 8.13 -12.34
CA TRP A 237 10.72 8.57 -13.74
C TRP A 237 9.37 8.87 -14.40
N LEU A 238 8.32 8.20 -13.96
CA LEU A 238 7.01 8.30 -14.62
C LEU A 238 5.92 8.81 -13.69
N ALA A 239 5.71 8.17 -12.53
CA ALA A 239 4.57 8.49 -11.69
C ALA A 239 4.68 9.89 -11.06
N LEU A 240 5.87 10.31 -10.59
CA LEU A 240 6.03 11.61 -9.95
C LEU A 240 5.88 12.79 -10.94
N PRO A 241 6.52 12.81 -12.13
CA PRO A 241 6.26 13.84 -13.13
C PRO A 241 4.79 13.87 -13.59
N LEU A 242 4.20 12.70 -13.81
CA LEU A 242 2.80 12.58 -14.20
C LEU A 242 1.86 13.10 -13.12
N SER A 243 2.14 12.81 -11.85
CA SER A 243 1.38 13.29 -10.70
C SER A 243 1.36 14.81 -10.62
N GLU A 244 2.52 15.43 -10.75
CA GLU A 244 2.64 16.89 -10.74
C GLU A 244 1.86 17.54 -11.90
N TRP A 245 1.98 16.95 -13.11
CA TRP A 245 1.26 17.45 -14.27
C TRP A 245 -0.25 17.29 -14.10
N LEU A 246 -0.70 16.10 -13.70
CA LEU A 246 -2.12 15.79 -13.54
C LEU A 246 -2.75 16.61 -12.41
N TYR A 247 -2.04 16.76 -11.29
CA TYR A 247 -2.47 17.62 -10.20
C TYR A 247 -2.70 19.06 -10.64
N LYS A 248 -1.73 19.66 -11.37
CA LYS A 248 -1.87 21.03 -11.91
C LYS A 248 -3.09 21.16 -12.80
N LYS A 249 -3.31 20.18 -13.68
CA LYS A 249 -4.46 20.16 -14.60
C LYS A 249 -5.79 20.04 -13.83
N CYS A 250 -5.91 19.10 -12.92
CA CYS A 250 -7.13 18.88 -12.11
C CYS A 250 -7.40 20.07 -11.17
N TYR A 251 -6.36 20.63 -10.58
CA TYR A 251 -6.48 21.80 -9.70
C TYR A 251 -7.01 23.02 -10.46
N ARG A 252 -6.48 23.30 -11.67
CA ARG A 252 -6.98 24.37 -12.55
C ARG A 252 -8.45 24.17 -12.92
N LEU A 253 -8.82 22.94 -13.29
CA LEU A 253 -10.19 22.62 -13.65
C LEU A 253 -11.17 22.85 -12.50
N LYS A 254 -10.76 22.53 -11.27
CA LYS A 254 -11.62 22.65 -10.09
C LYS A 254 -11.67 24.08 -9.52
N TYR A 255 -10.52 24.77 -9.44
CA TYR A 255 -10.40 26.04 -8.71
C TYR A 255 -10.18 27.26 -9.61
N GLY A 256 -10.08 27.10 -10.92
CA GLY A 256 -9.91 28.18 -11.89
C GLY A 256 -8.57 28.93 -11.84
N LYS A 257 -7.63 28.49 -11.00
CA LYS A 257 -6.33 29.12 -10.79
C LYS A 257 -5.20 28.10 -10.67
N ASN A 258 -3.97 28.58 -10.88
CA ASN A 258 -2.81 27.70 -10.72
C ASN A 258 -2.62 27.32 -9.25
N PRO A 259 -2.23 26.07 -8.97
CA PRO A 259 -1.82 25.69 -7.62
C PRO A 259 -0.57 26.49 -7.21
N GLU A 260 -0.43 26.76 -5.93
CA GLU A 260 0.79 27.30 -5.37
C GLU A 260 1.99 26.41 -5.75
N LYS A 261 3.12 27.03 -6.08
CA LYS A 261 4.34 26.27 -6.36
C LYS A 261 4.69 25.44 -5.12
N SER A 262 5.06 24.19 -5.32
CA SER A 262 5.67 23.38 -4.27
C SER A 262 6.92 24.09 -3.76
N LEU A 263 7.20 23.97 -2.47
CA LEU A 263 8.51 24.30 -1.87
C LEU A 263 9.64 23.38 -2.40
N VAL A 264 9.58 22.98 -3.66
CA VAL A 264 10.61 22.15 -4.36
C VAL A 264 11.94 22.92 -4.47
N GLY A 265 11.97 24.22 -4.13
CA GLY A 265 13.20 25.01 -4.01
C GLY A 265 14.15 24.56 -2.88
N ALA A 266 13.64 23.84 -1.87
CA ALA A 266 14.44 23.48 -0.70
C ALA A 266 15.54 22.42 -0.99
N LEU A 267 15.43 21.63 -2.05
CA LEU A 267 16.40 20.57 -2.38
C LEU A 267 17.47 20.97 -3.40
N THR A 268 17.31 22.08 -4.08
CA THR A 268 18.36 22.59 -5.01
C THR A 268 19.30 23.62 -4.40
N GLY A 269 19.20 23.90 -3.10
CA GLY A 269 20.16 24.75 -2.38
C GLY A 269 20.27 26.22 -2.86
N LYS A 270 19.39 26.66 -3.78
CA LYS A 270 19.51 27.99 -4.41
C LYS A 270 18.44 29.02 -4.04
N GLU A 271 17.38 28.67 -3.29
CA GLU A 271 16.28 29.62 -2.97
C GLU A 271 16.02 29.86 -1.47
N VAL A 272 16.82 29.30 -0.57
CA VAL A 272 16.67 29.57 0.88
C VAL A 272 17.26 30.93 1.30
N LYS A 273 17.91 31.64 0.40
CA LYS A 273 18.55 32.95 0.72
C LYS A 273 17.72 34.19 0.41
N GLN A 274 16.48 34.10 -0.05
CA GLN A 274 15.67 35.27 -0.38
C GLN A 274 14.53 35.58 0.58
N SER A 275 14.24 34.77 1.59
CA SER A 275 13.20 35.10 2.58
C SER A 275 13.73 35.75 3.88
N GLU A 276 15.04 35.90 4.04
CA GLU A 276 15.63 36.53 5.25
C GLU A 276 16.01 38.04 5.07
N ASN A 277 15.70 38.64 3.92
CA ASN A 277 16.04 40.04 3.65
C ASN A 277 14.85 40.91 3.19
N GLU A 278 13.68 40.76 3.82
CA GLU A 278 12.71 41.85 3.81
C GLU A 278 12.91 42.67 5.10
N PRO A 279 13.30 43.93 5.00
CA PRO A 279 13.42 44.79 6.18
C PRO A 279 12.02 45.04 6.74
N GLU A 280 11.86 44.86 8.06
CA GLU A 280 10.74 45.43 8.80
C GLU A 280 10.72 46.95 8.58
N GLU A 281 9.86 47.42 7.69
CA GLU A 281 9.51 48.81 7.65
C GLU A 281 8.66 49.16 8.87
N GLY A 282 9.27 49.88 9.79
CA GLY A 282 8.62 50.40 10.96
C GLY A 282 7.49 51.35 10.60
N GLY A 283 6.32 51.11 11.19
CA GLY A 283 5.23 52.07 11.25
C GLY A 283 5.39 52.96 12.46
N GLU A 284 5.42 54.25 12.23
CA GLU A 284 5.08 55.28 13.21
C GLU A 284 3.58 55.28 13.55
#